data_72b26bfcce9b4eb90c572e338743e628
#
_entry.id   72b26bfcce9b4eb90c572e338743e628
#
_cell.length_a   1.000
_cell.length_b   1.000
_cell.length_c   1.000
_cell.angle_alpha   90.00
_cell.angle_beta   90.00
_cell.angle_gamma   90.00
#
_symmetry.space_group_name_H-M   'P 1'
#
loop_
_entity.id
_entity.type
_entity.pdbx_description
1 polymer ?
#
loop_
_entity_poly.entity_id
_entity_poly.type
_entity_poly.pdbx_seq_one_letter_code
_entity_poly.pdbx_strand_id
1 'polypeptide(L)'
;MARDPGAVRAVLWDMGGVLTTSPFEAFARYERERGLSPGFLRGVNATNPDDNAWARLERGELDPLRFDAAFAAESAAAGHRVPGSDVLALLVGDLRPGMLRAVAACRERATTALLTNNVTPLDAVEPEIAAVLGHFDVVCQSSEMGSRKPELEFYRTACARATVDPSEAVFLDDLGVNLKPARAMGMRTIKVETPERALDELAAITGWPVAAVDMQPEAPTHG
;
A
#
# COMPACT_ATOMS: atom_id res chain seq x y z
N MET A 1 27.05 13.71 -17.60
CA MET A 1 27.36 12.31 -17.22
C MET A 1 26.28 11.43 -17.84
N ALA A 2 26.65 10.37 -18.55
CA ALA A 2 25.73 9.39 -19.08
C ALA A 2 25.01 8.70 -17.91
N ARG A 3 23.68 8.55 -18.00
CA ARG A 3 22.89 7.81 -17.00
C ARG A 3 23.31 6.34 -17.05
N ASP A 4 23.58 5.73 -15.89
CA ASP A 4 23.70 4.28 -15.78
C ASP A 4 22.30 3.67 -16.01
N PRO A 5 22.10 2.91 -17.11
CA PRO A 5 20.76 2.41 -17.47
C PRO A 5 20.20 1.34 -16.52
N GLY A 6 20.97 0.95 -15.50
CA GLY A 6 20.56 -0.03 -14.49
C GLY A 6 20.39 0.51 -13.07
N ALA A 7 20.74 1.78 -12.83
CA ALA A 7 20.70 2.35 -11.48
C ALA A 7 19.28 2.55 -10.96
N VAL A 8 19.02 2.12 -9.71
CA VAL A 8 17.78 2.46 -9.00
C VAL A 8 17.84 3.90 -8.54
N ARG A 9 16.82 4.67 -8.91
CA ARG A 9 16.69 6.09 -8.57
C ARG A 9 15.45 6.41 -7.74
N ALA A 10 14.49 5.49 -7.71
CA ALA A 10 13.32 5.58 -6.82
C ALA A 10 12.95 4.23 -6.24
N VAL A 11 12.49 4.24 -4.99
CA VAL A 11 11.84 3.10 -4.36
C VAL A 11 10.42 3.52 -3.98
N LEU A 12 9.45 2.80 -4.53
CA LEU A 12 8.03 3.06 -4.38
C LEU A 12 7.44 2.01 -3.43
N TRP A 13 6.64 2.44 -2.49
CA TRP A 13 6.14 1.61 -1.39
C TRP A 13 4.62 1.69 -1.33
N ASP A 14 3.95 0.55 -1.18
CA ASP A 14 2.55 0.54 -0.75
C ASP A 14 2.47 0.77 0.77
N MET A 15 1.28 1.11 1.24
CA MET A 15 0.97 1.29 2.67
C MET A 15 0.51 -0.01 3.31
N GLY A 16 -0.68 -0.47 2.95
CA GLY A 16 -1.34 -1.64 3.52
C GLY A 16 -0.63 -2.94 3.17
N GLY A 17 -0.33 -3.80 4.14
CA GLY A 17 0.40 -5.05 3.89
C GLY A 17 1.90 -4.88 3.65
N VAL A 18 2.39 -3.65 3.46
CA VAL A 18 3.81 -3.31 3.28
C VAL A 18 4.35 -2.55 4.49
N LEU A 19 3.94 -1.30 4.67
CA LEU A 19 4.35 -0.47 5.82
C LEU A 19 3.53 -0.76 7.07
N THR A 20 2.32 -1.26 6.89
CA THR A 20 1.44 -1.75 7.96
C THR A 20 1.16 -3.23 7.81
N THR A 21 0.54 -3.84 8.83
CA THR A 21 -0.05 -5.18 8.70
C THR A 21 -1.17 -5.16 7.66
N SER A 22 -1.43 -6.32 7.05
CA SER A 22 -2.46 -6.45 6.03
C SER A 22 -3.86 -6.45 6.67
N PRO A 23 -4.86 -5.75 6.11
CA PRO A 23 -6.24 -5.78 6.61
C PRO A 23 -6.91 -7.15 6.44
N PHE A 24 -6.34 -8.07 5.66
CA PHE A 24 -6.96 -9.36 5.36
C PHE A 24 -7.13 -10.27 6.59
N GLU A 25 -6.27 -10.15 7.60
CA GLU A 25 -6.45 -10.86 8.86
C GLU A 25 -7.67 -10.33 9.64
N ALA A 26 -7.85 -9.01 9.64
CA ALA A 26 -9.03 -8.38 10.23
C ALA A 26 -10.31 -8.77 9.48
N PHE A 27 -10.26 -8.82 8.14
CA PHE A 27 -11.37 -9.33 7.33
C PHE A 27 -11.73 -10.78 7.67
N ALA A 28 -10.72 -11.67 7.73
CA ALA A 28 -10.96 -13.07 8.06
C ALA A 28 -11.53 -13.25 9.48
N ARG A 29 -11.13 -12.43 10.44
CA ARG A 29 -11.69 -12.43 11.80
C ARG A 29 -13.15 -11.98 11.78
N TYR A 30 -13.46 -10.85 11.14
CA TYR A 30 -14.82 -10.33 10.99
C TYR A 30 -15.75 -11.36 10.32
N GLU A 31 -15.28 -11.99 9.23
CA GLU A 31 -16.04 -13.01 8.51
C GLU A 31 -16.41 -14.18 9.43
N ARG A 32 -15.47 -14.70 10.22
CA ARG A 32 -15.72 -15.77 11.19
C ARG A 32 -16.73 -15.35 12.27
N GLU A 33 -16.57 -14.15 12.82
CA GLU A 33 -17.45 -13.63 13.89
C GLU A 33 -18.90 -13.41 13.41
N ARG A 34 -19.06 -13.07 12.14
CA ARG A 34 -20.37 -12.82 11.50
C ARG A 34 -20.93 -14.05 10.78
N GLY A 35 -20.25 -15.20 10.81
CA GLY A 35 -20.67 -16.41 10.10
C GLY A 35 -20.69 -16.29 8.58
N LEU A 36 -19.85 -15.41 8.03
CA LEU A 36 -19.67 -15.24 6.59
C LEU A 36 -18.71 -16.32 6.04
N SER A 37 -18.85 -16.63 4.76
CA SER A 37 -17.92 -17.53 4.09
C SER A 37 -16.50 -16.93 4.08
N PRO A 38 -15.43 -17.72 4.25
CA PRO A 38 -14.06 -17.23 4.16
C PRO A 38 -13.80 -16.55 2.82
N GLY A 39 -13.26 -15.33 2.88
CA GLY A 39 -12.97 -14.52 1.69
C GLY A 39 -14.19 -13.79 1.10
N PHE A 40 -15.32 -13.73 1.82
CA PHE A 40 -16.54 -13.06 1.36
C PHE A 40 -16.29 -11.58 1.02
N LEU A 41 -15.67 -10.82 1.93
CA LEU A 41 -15.38 -9.39 1.71
C LEU A 41 -14.49 -9.18 0.49
N ARG A 42 -13.47 -10.01 0.35
CA ARG A 42 -12.59 -9.97 -0.84
C ARG A 42 -13.32 -10.35 -2.11
N GLY A 43 -14.28 -11.28 -2.05
CA GLY A 43 -15.13 -11.67 -3.15
C GLY A 43 -16.04 -10.52 -3.62
N VAL A 44 -16.63 -9.76 -2.70
CA VAL A 44 -17.41 -8.55 -3.02
C VAL A 44 -16.51 -7.54 -3.76
N ASN A 45 -15.32 -7.25 -3.23
CA ASN A 45 -14.38 -6.31 -3.85
C ASN A 45 -13.81 -6.79 -5.20
N ALA A 46 -13.78 -8.11 -5.44
CA ALA A 46 -13.35 -8.68 -6.72
C ALA A 46 -14.46 -8.70 -7.79
N THR A 47 -15.72 -8.46 -7.40
CA THR A 47 -16.84 -8.36 -8.32
C THR A 47 -16.88 -6.97 -8.92
N ASN A 48 -16.87 -6.87 -10.26
CA ASN A 48 -16.80 -5.60 -10.99
C ASN A 48 -15.69 -4.66 -10.47
N PRO A 49 -14.41 -5.12 -10.45
CA PRO A 49 -13.33 -4.48 -9.70
C PRO A 49 -12.98 -3.06 -10.21
N ASP A 50 -13.44 -2.71 -11.40
CA ASP A 50 -13.17 -1.39 -12.00
C ASP A 50 -14.20 -0.33 -11.60
N ASP A 51 -15.42 -0.73 -11.15
CA ASP A 51 -16.52 0.21 -10.90
C ASP A 51 -17.41 -0.20 -9.71
N ASN A 52 -16.94 -1.02 -8.80
CA ASN A 52 -17.65 -1.32 -7.55
C ASN A 52 -17.49 -0.17 -6.52
N ALA A 53 -18.23 -0.24 -5.43
CA ALA A 53 -18.19 0.76 -4.36
C ALA A 53 -16.77 1.00 -3.84
N TRP A 54 -15.97 -0.08 -3.74
CA TRP A 54 -14.59 -0.02 -3.28
C TRP A 54 -13.70 0.78 -4.24
N ALA A 55 -13.74 0.46 -5.54
CA ALA A 55 -12.96 1.16 -6.56
C ALA A 55 -13.32 2.65 -6.63
N ARG A 56 -14.61 2.97 -6.52
CA ARG A 56 -15.11 4.35 -6.53
C ARG A 56 -14.69 5.12 -5.28
N LEU A 57 -14.68 4.47 -4.10
CA LEU A 57 -14.15 5.08 -2.88
C LEU A 57 -12.66 5.37 -3.00
N GLU A 58 -11.86 4.41 -3.47
CA GLU A 58 -10.41 4.60 -3.64
C GLU A 58 -10.06 5.70 -4.65
N ARG A 59 -10.92 5.96 -5.65
CA ARG A 59 -10.76 7.11 -6.57
C ARG A 59 -11.31 8.43 -6.04
N GLY A 60 -11.87 8.45 -4.82
CA GLY A 60 -12.49 9.65 -4.24
C GLY A 60 -13.85 10.03 -4.86
N GLU A 61 -14.47 9.14 -5.63
CA GLU A 61 -15.79 9.34 -6.24
C GLU A 61 -16.94 9.16 -5.22
N LEU A 62 -16.68 8.43 -4.15
CA LEU A 62 -17.58 8.25 -3.01
C LEU A 62 -16.93 8.78 -1.74
N ASP A 63 -17.73 9.45 -0.92
CA ASP A 63 -17.39 9.69 0.47
C ASP A 63 -17.69 8.43 1.33
N PRO A 64 -17.19 8.34 2.57
CA PRO A 64 -17.42 7.18 3.45
C PRO A 64 -18.90 6.87 3.69
N LEU A 65 -19.76 7.88 3.76
CA LEU A 65 -21.20 7.69 4.00
C LEU A 65 -21.91 7.06 2.78
N ARG A 66 -21.57 7.53 1.57
CA ARG A 66 -22.11 6.95 0.34
C ARG A 66 -21.54 5.56 0.08
N PHE A 67 -20.26 5.35 0.43
CA PHE A 67 -19.64 4.02 0.37
C PHE A 67 -20.36 3.03 1.28
N ASP A 68 -20.70 3.41 2.52
CA ASP A 68 -21.41 2.53 3.46
C ASP A 68 -22.67 1.92 2.83
N ALA A 69 -23.50 2.76 2.22
CA ALA A 69 -24.73 2.32 1.58
C ALA A 69 -24.48 1.49 0.30
N ALA A 70 -23.52 1.90 -0.53
CA ALA A 70 -23.20 1.21 -1.78
C ALA A 70 -22.62 -0.18 -1.53
N PHE A 71 -21.64 -0.28 -0.63
CA PHE A 71 -21.03 -1.57 -0.25
C PHE A 71 -22.05 -2.50 0.41
N ALA A 72 -22.94 -1.96 1.27
CA ALA A 72 -24.01 -2.75 1.87
C ALA A 72 -24.98 -3.32 0.82
N ALA A 73 -25.24 -2.61 -0.28
CA ALA A 73 -26.04 -3.11 -1.38
C ALA A 73 -25.32 -4.20 -2.19
N GLU A 74 -24.04 -4.00 -2.52
CA GLU A 74 -23.23 -4.97 -3.25
C GLU A 74 -23.03 -6.27 -2.45
N SER A 75 -22.73 -6.15 -1.15
CA SER A 75 -22.58 -7.32 -0.27
C SER A 75 -23.89 -8.07 -0.06
N ALA A 76 -25.03 -7.37 0.01
CA ALA A 76 -26.36 -8.00 0.04
C ALA A 76 -26.65 -8.78 -1.24
N ALA A 77 -26.28 -8.24 -2.41
CA ALA A 77 -26.41 -8.95 -3.69
C ALA A 77 -25.52 -10.20 -3.77
N ALA A 78 -24.39 -10.21 -3.04
CA ALA A 78 -23.51 -11.37 -2.89
C ALA A 78 -23.98 -12.37 -1.81
N GLY A 79 -25.10 -12.12 -1.14
CA GLY A 79 -25.74 -13.05 -0.21
C GLY A 79 -25.78 -12.62 1.25
N HIS A 80 -24.96 -11.65 1.67
CA HIS A 80 -24.94 -11.16 3.05
C HIS A 80 -24.73 -9.65 3.08
N ARG A 81 -25.65 -8.94 3.74
CA ARG A 81 -25.54 -7.49 3.90
C ARG A 81 -24.48 -7.15 4.96
N VAL A 82 -23.40 -6.48 4.54
CA VAL A 82 -22.34 -5.95 5.40
C VAL A 82 -22.29 -4.43 5.24
N PRO A 83 -22.39 -3.64 6.32
CA PRO A 83 -22.19 -2.20 6.26
C PRO A 83 -20.76 -1.86 5.76
N GLY A 84 -20.63 -0.89 4.88
CA GLY A 84 -19.31 -0.43 4.44
C GLY A 84 -18.50 0.19 5.57
N SER A 85 -19.15 0.84 6.53
CA SER A 85 -18.51 1.38 7.74
C SER A 85 -17.82 0.31 8.58
N ASP A 86 -18.40 -0.91 8.68
CA ASP A 86 -17.74 -2.03 9.36
C ASP A 86 -16.42 -2.40 8.63
N VAL A 87 -16.43 -2.40 7.30
CA VAL A 87 -15.24 -2.73 6.50
C VAL A 87 -14.17 -1.65 6.61
N LEU A 88 -14.55 -0.38 6.61
CA LEU A 88 -13.60 0.73 6.78
C LEU A 88 -12.89 0.66 8.16
N ALA A 89 -13.61 0.26 9.20
CA ALA A 89 -13.05 0.08 10.54
C ALA A 89 -11.99 -1.05 10.62
N LEU A 90 -11.97 -1.96 9.65
CA LEU A 90 -11.00 -3.07 9.59
C LEU A 90 -9.68 -2.69 8.87
N LEU A 91 -9.60 -1.49 8.30
CA LEU A 91 -8.44 -1.09 7.50
C LEU A 91 -7.26 -0.60 8.34
N VAL A 92 -7.47 -0.36 9.61
CA VAL A 92 -6.41 0.07 10.52
C VAL A 92 -5.43 -1.07 10.75
N GLY A 93 -4.20 -0.90 10.32
CA GLY A 93 -3.12 -1.88 10.51
C GLY A 93 -2.02 -1.32 11.40
N ASP A 94 -1.29 -2.20 12.09
CA ASP A 94 -0.14 -1.84 12.89
C ASP A 94 1.06 -1.50 11.99
N LEU A 95 1.76 -0.41 12.30
CA LEU A 95 2.98 -0.02 11.60
C LEU A 95 4.08 -1.08 11.78
N ARG A 96 4.86 -1.30 10.73
CA ARG A 96 6.05 -2.17 10.70
C ARG A 96 7.33 -1.34 10.82
N PRO A 97 7.91 -1.18 12.02
CA PRO A 97 9.06 -0.31 12.22
C PRO A 97 10.27 -0.67 11.35
N GLY A 98 10.48 -1.97 11.05
CA GLY A 98 11.53 -2.43 10.16
C GLY A 98 11.41 -1.88 8.74
N MET A 99 10.19 -1.84 8.20
CA MET A 99 9.90 -1.28 6.89
C MET A 99 10.14 0.23 6.85
N LEU A 100 9.73 0.97 7.90
CA LEU A 100 9.98 2.42 8.00
C LEU A 100 11.48 2.74 8.06
N ARG A 101 12.27 1.94 8.80
CA ARG A 101 13.74 2.09 8.77
C ARG A 101 14.32 1.85 7.39
N ALA A 102 13.80 0.89 6.65
CA ALA A 102 14.23 0.64 5.27
C ALA A 102 13.86 1.80 4.33
N VAL A 103 12.69 2.42 4.48
CA VAL A 103 12.33 3.65 3.76
C VAL A 103 13.36 4.75 4.04
N ALA A 104 13.67 5.00 5.33
CA ALA A 104 14.66 6.01 5.71
C ALA A 104 16.04 5.73 5.11
N ALA A 105 16.51 4.48 5.12
CA ALA A 105 17.78 4.09 4.52
C ALA A 105 17.80 4.26 2.97
N CYS A 106 16.66 4.01 2.31
CA CYS A 106 16.50 4.25 0.88
C CYS A 106 16.53 5.75 0.55
N ARG A 107 15.89 6.57 1.37
CA ARG A 107 15.81 8.03 1.17
C ARG A 107 17.18 8.71 1.11
N GLU A 108 18.19 8.16 1.76
CA GLU A 108 19.57 8.65 1.67
C GLU A 108 20.21 8.45 0.28
N ARG A 109 19.63 7.62 -0.59
CA ARG A 109 20.23 7.16 -1.85
C ARG A 109 19.36 7.37 -3.08
N ALA A 110 18.05 7.43 -2.90
CA ALA A 110 17.07 7.50 -3.98
C ALA A 110 15.79 8.21 -3.51
N THR A 111 14.97 8.67 -4.45
CA THR A 111 13.65 9.19 -4.16
C THR A 111 12.78 8.09 -3.53
N THR A 112 12.14 8.39 -2.41
CA THR A 112 11.13 7.52 -1.79
C THR A 112 9.74 8.00 -2.13
N ALA A 113 8.88 7.10 -2.60
CA ALA A 113 7.50 7.44 -2.93
C ALA A 113 6.52 6.47 -2.25
N LEU A 114 5.48 7.03 -1.61
CA LEU A 114 4.35 6.25 -1.12
C LEU A 114 3.28 6.18 -2.21
N LEU A 115 2.85 4.98 -2.57
CA LEU A 115 1.80 4.69 -3.55
C LEU A 115 0.65 3.95 -2.85
N THR A 116 -0.41 4.64 -2.48
CA THR A 116 -1.49 4.04 -1.70
C THR A 116 -2.85 4.21 -2.34
N ASN A 117 -3.62 3.11 -2.37
CA ASN A 117 -5.06 3.16 -2.58
C ASN A 117 -5.70 3.52 -1.23
N ASN A 118 -5.81 4.81 -0.97
CA ASN A 118 -6.39 5.28 0.29
C ASN A 118 -7.90 5.53 0.16
N VAL A 119 -8.58 5.38 1.28
CA VAL A 119 -10.05 5.58 1.38
C VAL A 119 -10.40 6.85 2.18
N THR A 120 -9.41 7.43 2.83
CA THR A 120 -9.50 8.69 3.57
C THR A 120 -8.21 9.45 3.32
N PRO A 121 -8.23 10.78 3.14
CA PRO A 121 -7.02 11.58 3.05
C PRO A 121 -6.08 11.30 4.23
N LEU A 122 -4.80 11.05 3.95
CA LEU A 122 -3.84 10.61 4.97
C LEU A 122 -3.49 11.72 5.99
N ASP A 123 -3.75 12.98 5.66
CA ASP A 123 -3.64 14.11 6.57
C ASP A 123 -4.77 14.19 7.61
N ALA A 124 -5.87 13.46 7.37
CA ALA A 124 -7.02 13.37 8.27
C ALA A 124 -6.98 12.11 9.17
N VAL A 125 -5.88 11.34 9.13
CA VAL A 125 -5.71 10.12 9.94
C VAL A 125 -4.91 10.40 11.23
N GLU A 126 -4.73 9.34 12.03
CA GLU A 126 -3.99 9.38 13.30
C GLU A 126 -2.58 9.98 13.14
N PRO A 127 -2.08 10.72 14.16
CA PRO A 127 -0.79 11.40 14.10
C PRO A 127 0.38 10.48 13.75
N GLU A 128 0.32 9.21 14.13
CA GLU A 128 1.35 8.21 13.82
C GLU A 128 1.41 7.91 12.31
N ILE A 129 0.27 7.84 11.65
CA ILE A 129 0.21 7.67 10.20
C ILE A 129 0.67 8.95 9.50
N ALA A 130 0.27 10.11 10.00
CA ALA A 130 0.74 11.40 9.48
C ALA A 130 2.28 11.52 9.57
N ALA A 131 2.90 11.02 10.66
CA ALA A 131 4.35 10.99 10.79
C ALA A 131 5.03 10.11 9.74
N VAL A 132 4.38 9.02 9.32
CA VAL A 132 4.89 8.14 8.25
C VAL A 132 5.08 8.90 6.94
N LEU A 133 4.19 9.85 6.62
CA LEU A 133 4.28 10.64 5.38
C LEU A 133 5.57 11.45 5.30
N GLY A 134 6.11 11.89 6.42
CA GLY A 134 7.38 12.63 6.50
C GLY A 134 8.62 11.82 6.06
N HIS A 135 8.49 10.49 5.94
CA HIS A 135 9.55 9.63 5.44
C HIS A 135 9.63 9.59 3.90
N PHE A 136 8.63 10.14 3.20
CA PHE A 136 8.55 10.10 1.74
C PHE A 136 8.79 11.46 1.10
N ASP A 137 9.51 11.45 -0.04
CA ASP A 137 9.71 12.63 -0.88
C ASP A 137 8.48 12.88 -1.75
N VAL A 138 7.74 11.81 -2.10
CA VAL A 138 6.53 11.86 -2.92
C VAL A 138 5.43 11.01 -2.28
N VAL A 139 4.22 11.56 -2.19
CA VAL A 139 3.03 10.82 -1.74
C VAL A 139 1.99 10.83 -2.86
N CYS A 140 1.56 9.63 -3.26
CA CYS A 140 0.54 9.41 -4.27
C CYS A 140 -0.67 8.74 -3.61
N GLN A 141 -1.73 9.50 -3.42
CA GLN A 141 -2.99 9.06 -2.83
C GLN A 141 -4.04 8.91 -3.93
N SER A 142 -4.65 7.74 -4.05
CA SER A 142 -5.63 7.45 -5.11
C SER A 142 -6.84 8.38 -5.06
N SER A 143 -7.32 8.70 -3.85
CA SER A 143 -8.47 9.59 -3.66
C SER A 143 -8.23 11.02 -4.13
N GLU A 144 -6.99 11.51 -4.11
CA GLU A 144 -6.61 12.83 -4.60
C GLU A 144 -6.32 12.83 -6.11
N MET A 145 -5.82 11.68 -6.61
CA MET A 145 -5.40 11.55 -8.00
C MET A 145 -6.56 11.20 -8.96
N GLY A 146 -7.71 10.75 -8.42
CA GLY A 146 -8.83 10.25 -9.22
C GLY A 146 -8.49 8.98 -10.02
N SER A 147 -7.36 8.33 -9.69
CA SER A 147 -6.91 7.06 -10.26
C SER A 147 -6.27 6.21 -9.16
N ARG A 148 -6.27 4.89 -9.35
CA ARG A 148 -5.84 3.93 -8.33
C ARG A 148 -4.97 2.81 -8.92
N LYS A 149 -4.25 2.08 -8.09
CA LYS A 149 -3.66 0.81 -8.50
C LYS A 149 -4.80 -0.21 -8.75
N PRO A 150 -4.83 -0.99 -9.81
CA PRO A 150 -3.76 -1.20 -10.81
C PRO A 150 -3.85 -0.38 -12.11
N GLU A 151 -4.51 0.76 -12.12
CA GLU A 151 -4.66 1.61 -13.30
C GLU A 151 -3.31 2.20 -13.74
N LEU A 152 -2.97 2.10 -15.02
CA LEU A 152 -1.66 2.55 -15.54
C LEU A 152 -1.38 4.03 -15.30
N GLU A 153 -2.43 4.86 -15.30
CA GLU A 153 -2.30 6.29 -15.08
C GLU A 153 -1.76 6.63 -13.71
N PHE A 154 -2.15 5.85 -12.68
CA PHE A 154 -1.63 6.00 -11.33
C PHE A 154 -0.10 5.85 -11.27
N TYR A 155 0.45 4.83 -11.92
CA TYR A 155 1.91 4.59 -11.94
C TYR A 155 2.65 5.61 -12.80
N ARG A 156 2.07 6.04 -13.92
CA ARG A 156 2.65 7.11 -14.76
C ARG A 156 2.80 8.40 -13.98
N THR A 157 1.76 8.79 -13.28
CA THR A 157 1.75 9.99 -12.43
C THR A 157 2.74 9.85 -11.28
N ALA A 158 2.83 8.68 -10.64
CA ALA A 158 3.80 8.42 -9.58
C ALA A 158 5.25 8.55 -10.08
N CYS A 159 5.59 7.97 -11.23
CA CYS A 159 6.92 8.12 -11.84
C CYS A 159 7.22 9.56 -12.23
N ALA A 160 6.25 10.29 -12.78
CA ALA A 160 6.42 11.69 -13.13
C ALA A 160 6.69 12.57 -11.89
N ARG A 161 5.93 12.36 -10.80
CA ARG A 161 6.15 13.05 -9.52
C ARG A 161 7.51 12.71 -8.91
N ALA A 162 7.94 11.46 -8.99
CA ALA A 162 9.26 11.01 -8.53
C ALA A 162 10.41 11.41 -9.47
N THR A 163 10.12 11.95 -10.66
CA THR A 163 11.08 12.36 -11.67
C THR A 163 12.00 11.21 -12.12
N VAL A 164 11.43 10.02 -12.35
CA VAL A 164 12.16 8.81 -12.78
C VAL A 164 11.45 8.13 -13.96
N ASP A 165 12.23 7.44 -14.77
CA ASP A 165 11.70 6.47 -15.71
C ASP A 165 11.26 5.18 -14.96
N PRO A 166 10.22 4.47 -15.41
CA PRO A 166 9.80 3.23 -14.74
C PRO A 166 10.93 2.20 -14.56
N SER A 167 11.86 2.10 -15.50
CA SER A 167 13.03 1.20 -15.43
C SER A 167 14.04 1.55 -14.32
N GLU A 168 13.98 2.76 -13.81
CA GLU A 168 14.82 3.28 -12.72
C GLU A 168 14.15 3.09 -11.33
N ALA A 169 12.95 2.50 -11.29
CA ALA A 169 12.16 2.33 -10.08
C ALA A 169 12.09 0.87 -9.61
N VAL A 170 12.01 0.70 -8.29
CA VAL A 170 11.60 -0.56 -7.62
C VAL A 170 10.29 -0.30 -6.89
N PHE A 171 9.29 -1.15 -7.09
CA PHE A 171 7.99 -1.03 -6.44
C PHE A 171 7.69 -2.24 -5.55
N LEU A 172 7.36 -1.98 -4.28
CA LEU A 172 6.99 -2.97 -3.27
C LEU A 172 5.48 -2.90 -2.98
N ASP A 173 4.78 -4.02 -3.14
CA ASP A 173 3.33 -4.14 -2.88
C ASP A 173 3.01 -5.60 -2.50
N ASP A 174 2.01 -5.85 -1.64
CA ASP A 174 1.61 -7.19 -1.24
C ASP A 174 0.66 -7.85 -2.26
N LEU A 175 0.04 -7.06 -3.15
CA LEU A 175 -0.92 -7.54 -4.14
C LEU A 175 -0.30 -7.69 -5.53
N GLY A 176 -0.24 -8.93 -6.01
CA GLY A 176 0.30 -9.23 -7.36
C GLY A 176 -0.46 -8.51 -8.48
N VAL A 177 -1.75 -8.18 -8.29
CA VAL A 177 -2.55 -7.42 -9.25
C VAL A 177 -2.00 -6.00 -9.44
N ASN A 178 -1.47 -5.38 -8.40
CA ASN A 178 -0.83 -4.07 -8.44
C ASN A 178 0.57 -4.13 -9.08
N LEU A 179 1.32 -5.19 -8.82
CA LEU A 179 2.68 -5.36 -9.36
C LEU A 179 2.70 -5.64 -10.87
N LYS A 180 1.65 -6.28 -11.40
CA LYS A 180 1.60 -6.68 -12.82
C LYS A 180 1.70 -5.50 -13.78
N PRO A 181 0.91 -4.42 -13.68
CA PRO A 181 1.04 -3.26 -14.58
C PRO A 181 2.34 -2.48 -14.34
N ALA A 182 2.82 -2.35 -13.13
CA ALA A 182 4.11 -1.71 -12.83
C ALA A 182 5.27 -2.43 -13.52
N ARG A 183 5.30 -3.77 -13.48
CA ARG A 183 6.27 -4.60 -14.19
C ARG A 183 6.15 -4.44 -15.71
N ALA A 184 4.94 -4.39 -16.26
CA ALA A 184 4.72 -4.17 -17.68
C ALA A 184 5.22 -2.81 -18.17
N MET A 185 5.29 -1.81 -17.28
CA MET A 185 5.89 -0.50 -17.56
C MET A 185 7.42 -0.50 -17.46
N GLY A 186 8.05 -1.60 -17.01
CA GLY A 186 9.49 -1.73 -16.85
C GLY A 186 10.02 -1.54 -15.43
N MET A 187 9.18 -1.36 -14.43
CA MET A 187 9.62 -1.32 -13.03
C MET A 187 10.12 -2.68 -12.56
N ARG A 188 11.13 -2.70 -11.70
CA ARG A 188 11.42 -3.86 -10.87
C ARG A 188 10.36 -3.93 -9.78
N THR A 189 9.86 -5.11 -9.47
CA THR A 189 8.74 -5.26 -8.53
C THR A 189 9.05 -6.33 -7.50
N ILE A 190 8.77 -6.05 -6.25
CA ILE A 190 8.93 -6.96 -5.11
C ILE A 190 7.54 -7.24 -4.54
N LYS A 191 7.17 -8.52 -4.46
CA LYS A 191 5.95 -8.92 -3.77
C LYS A 191 6.26 -9.11 -2.29
N VAL A 192 5.64 -8.27 -1.46
CA VAL A 192 5.83 -8.34 -0.01
C VAL A 192 4.97 -9.46 0.57
N GLU A 193 5.57 -10.62 0.78
CA GLU A 193 4.97 -11.75 1.52
C GLU A 193 5.33 -11.66 3.00
N THR A 194 6.62 -11.39 3.29
CA THR A 194 7.11 -11.01 4.62
C THR A 194 8.06 -9.83 4.49
N PRO A 195 8.16 -8.96 5.50
CA PRO A 195 9.09 -7.83 5.49
C PRO A 195 10.53 -8.24 5.24
N GLU A 196 11.01 -9.29 5.89
CA GLU A 196 12.40 -9.76 5.86
C GLU A 196 12.78 -10.14 4.42
N ARG A 197 11.98 -11.00 3.77
CA ARG A 197 12.22 -11.44 2.39
C ARG A 197 12.18 -10.28 1.40
N ALA A 198 11.25 -9.35 1.59
CA ALA A 198 11.12 -8.18 0.72
C ALA A 198 12.35 -7.25 0.83
N LEU A 199 12.87 -7.06 2.05
CA LEU A 199 14.06 -6.25 2.28
C LEU A 199 15.34 -6.93 1.77
N ASP A 200 15.45 -8.26 1.88
CA ASP A 200 16.56 -9.03 1.29
C ASP A 200 16.56 -8.89 -0.24
N GLU A 201 15.37 -9.00 -0.87
CA GLU A 201 15.22 -8.82 -2.31
C GLU A 201 15.54 -7.37 -2.73
N LEU A 202 15.09 -6.37 -1.97
CA LEU A 202 15.43 -4.98 -2.20
C LEU A 202 16.94 -4.73 -2.11
N ALA A 203 17.59 -5.29 -1.09
CA ALA A 203 19.05 -5.22 -0.94
C ALA A 203 19.78 -5.86 -2.13
N ALA A 204 19.30 -7.02 -2.59
CA ALA A 204 19.88 -7.71 -3.76
C ALA A 204 19.73 -6.89 -5.06
N ILE A 205 18.58 -6.22 -5.25
CA ILE A 205 18.31 -5.39 -6.43
C ILE A 205 19.15 -4.10 -6.42
N THR A 206 19.31 -3.48 -5.26
CA THR A 206 19.90 -2.14 -5.13
C THR A 206 21.37 -2.16 -4.76
N GLY A 207 21.83 -3.22 -4.11
CA GLY A 207 23.16 -3.27 -3.48
C GLY A 207 23.24 -2.41 -2.21
N TRP A 208 22.13 -1.95 -1.65
CA TRP A 208 22.09 -1.08 -0.47
C TRP A 208 21.86 -1.90 0.82
N PRO A 209 22.44 -1.45 1.96
CA PRO A 209 22.21 -2.08 3.25
C PRO A 209 20.82 -1.65 3.81
N VAL A 210 19.76 -2.27 3.30
CA VAL A 210 18.37 -2.01 3.72
C VAL A 210 17.81 -3.12 4.60
N ALA A 211 18.65 -4.07 5.05
CA ALA A 211 18.23 -5.18 5.88
C ALA A 211 17.50 -4.69 7.16
N ALA A 212 16.51 -5.46 7.59
CA ALA A 212 15.90 -5.29 8.90
C ALA A 212 16.99 -5.53 9.97
N VAL A 213 17.67 -4.47 10.38
CA VAL A 213 18.55 -4.55 11.55
C VAL A 213 17.62 -4.71 12.75
N ASP A 214 17.58 -5.92 13.33
CA ASP A 214 17.07 -6.15 14.67
C ASP A 214 17.92 -5.34 15.65
N MET A 215 17.59 -4.07 15.79
CA MET A 215 18.01 -3.35 16.98
C MET A 215 17.10 -3.83 18.12
N GLN A 216 17.62 -4.78 18.92
CA GLN A 216 17.09 -5.00 20.24
C GLN A 216 16.97 -3.63 20.93
N PRO A 217 15.86 -3.34 21.63
CA PRO A 217 15.78 -2.13 22.42
C PRO A 217 16.95 -2.15 23.41
N GLU A 218 17.78 -1.09 23.41
CA GLU A 218 18.81 -0.92 24.41
C GLU A 218 18.14 -1.05 25.78
N ALA A 219 18.60 -2.04 26.56
CA ALA A 219 18.15 -2.22 27.91
C ALA A 219 18.42 -0.90 28.68
N PRO A 220 17.45 -0.40 29.48
CA PRO A 220 17.66 0.81 30.24
C PRO A 220 18.89 0.62 31.15
N THR A 221 19.93 1.41 30.92
CA THR A 221 21.09 1.50 31.81
C THR A 221 20.59 2.07 33.12
N HIS A 222 20.36 1.18 34.07
CA HIS A 222 20.22 1.60 35.48
C HIS A 222 21.57 2.11 35.98
N GLY A 223 21.69 3.42 36.12
CA GLY A 223 22.72 4.09 36.86
C GLY A 223 22.10 4.73 38.12
#